data_e5817c195601a5818387451843afac0f
#
_entry.id   e5817c195601a5818387451843afac0f
#
_cell.length_a   1.000
_cell.length_b   1.000
_cell.length_c   1.000
_cell.angle_alpha   90.00
_cell.angle_beta   90.00
_cell.angle_gamma   90.00
#
_symmetry.space_group_name_H-M   'P 1'
#
loop_
_entity.id
_entity.type
_entity.pdbx_description
1 polymer ?
#
loop_
_entity_poly.entity_id
_entity_poly.type
_entity_poly.pdbx_seq_one_letter_code
_entity_poly.pdbx_strand_id
1 'polypeptide(L)'
;LYFKDDDSRLSFLQGNYITLTNMSDDDVDRIIRYHLEPINISFHTTNPELRCKMLHNRFAGEALKKIDRLYEGGITMNGQIVLCKGVNDGEELERSIRDMMKYLPCLQSVSVVPVGLTKYREGLYPLESFTKEDAKEVLSIIHKWQKKAYDEYGYHFIHAGDEWYILAEEEMPEEERYDGYLQLENGVGMMRLLQNEFAEEYAGLEGDDTEREVSIATGVLAYPLICKMASAIEKKYTKTKIHVYGIRN
;
A
#
# COMPACT_ATOMS: atom_id res chain seq x y z
N LEU A 1 22.31 5.11 13.11
CA LEU A 1 22.19 3.96 12.22
C LEU A 1 22.61 4.38 10.84
N TYR A 2 23.79 3.92 10.41
CA TYR A 2 24.37 4.29 9.10
C TYR A 2 24.19 3.17 8.05
N PHE A 3 23.13 2.36 8.20
CA PHE A 3 22.79 1.41 7.16
C PHE A 3 22.02 2.16 6.06
N LYS A 4 22.55 2.13 4.87
CA LYS A 4 21.81 2.54 3.68
C LYS A 4 20.87 1.41 3.32
N ASP A 5 19.59 1.68 3.23
CA ASP A 5 18.52 0.75 2.83
C ASP A 5 18.64 0.28 1.36
N ASP A 6 19.79 0.46 0.73
CA ASP A 6 19.93 0.35 -0.72
C ASP A 6 20.66 -0.93 -1.17
N ASP A 7 20.68 -1.97 -0.37
CA ASP A 7 21.11 -3.27 -0.87
C ASP A 7 19.94 -3.97 -1.57
N SER A 8 19.89 -3.85 -2.88
CA SER A 8 18.82 -4.45 -3.70
C SER A 8 18.69 -5.97 -3.54
N ARG A 9 19.78 -6.68 -3.21
CA ARG A 9 19.75 -8.13 -2.96
C ARG A 9 19.09 -8.45 -1.62
N LEU A 10 19.46 -7.73 -0.57
CA LEU A 10 18.82 -7.89 0.74
C LEU A 10 17.35 -7.49 0.69
N SER A 11 17.02 -6.39 0.01
CA SER A 11 15.65 -5.95 -0.20
C SER A 11 14.81 -6.98 -0.95
N PHE A 12 15.37 -7.62 -1.99
CA PHE A 12 14.69 -8.72 -2.68
C PHE A 12 14.39 -9.89 -1.74
N LEU A 13 15.36 -10.33 -0.94
CA LEU A 13 15.19 -11.45 0.01
C LEU A 13 14.16 -11.15 1.11
N GLN A 14 13.99 -9.88 1.47
CA GLN A 14 13.05 -9.42 2.48
C GLN A 14 11.70 -8.98 1.91
N GLY A 15 11.52 -9.00 0.59
CA GLY A 15 10.31 -8.49 -0.06
C GLY A 15 10.16 -6.95 -0.03
N ASN A 16 11.24 -6.22 0.28
CA ASN A 16 11.21 -4.76 0.36
C ASN A 16 11.14 -4.11 -1.02
N TYR A 17 10.59 -2.90 -1.06
CA TYR A 17 10.51 -2.09 -2.27
C TYR A 17 11.82 -1.38 -2.56
N ILE A 18 12.27 -1.42 -3.82
CA ILE A 18 13.52 -0.81 -4.29
C ILE A 18 13.27 0.29 -5.32
N THR A 19 14.16 1.26 -5.37
CA THR A 19 14.07 2.39 -6.33
C THR A 19 14.75 2.10 -7.67
N LEU A 20 15.44 0.99 -7.82
CA LEU A 20 16.27 0.61 -8.97
C LEU A 20 17.47 1.54 -9.21
N THR A 21 17.70 2.54 -8.36
CA THR A 21 18.74 3.57 -8.58
C THR A 21 20.15 3.06 -8.34
N ASN A 22 20.32 2.04 -7.51
CA ASN A 22 21.60 1.43 -7.14
C ASN A 22 21.85 0.08 -7.80
N MET A 23 21.01 -0.36 -8.72
CA MET A 23 21.19 -1.57 -9.50
C MET A 23 22.01 -1.28 -10.75
N SER A 24 22.99 -2.12 -11.03
CA SER A 24 23.72 -2.12 -12.30
C SER A 24 22.90 -2.81 -13.40
N ASP A 25 23.33 -2.67 -14.63
CA ASP A 25 22.74 -3.40 -15.77
C ASP A 25 22.97 -4.92 -15.61
N ASP A 26 24.12 -5.33 -15.10
CA ASP A 26 24.42 -6.75 -14.80
C ASP A 26 23.47 -7.32 -13.73
N ASP A 27 23.04 -6.52 -12.77
CA ASP A 27 22.05 -6.96 -11.78
C ASP A 27 20.70 -7.19 -12.43
N VAL A 28 20.26 -6.30 -13.33
CA VAL A 28 19.02 -6.48 -14.09
C VAL A 28 19.10 -7.72 -14.98
N ASP A 29 20.23 -7.92 -15.69
CA ASP A 29 20.44 -9.12 -16.52
C ASP A 29 20.40 -10.40 -15.70
N ARG A 30 20.93 -10.35 -14.48
CA ARG A 30 20.89 -11.49 -13.55
C ARG A 30 19.46 -11.80 -13.10
N ILE A 31 18.66 -10.78 -12.76
CA ILE A 31 17.25 -10.93 -12.40
C ILE A 31 16.50 -11.62 -13.53
N ILE A 32 16.66 -11.12 -14.77
CA ILE A 32 15.99 -11.67 -15.94
C ILE A 32 16.44 -13.12 -16.19
N ARG A 33 17.75 -13.37 -16.18
CA ARG A 33 18.32 -14.71 -16.43
C ARG A 33 17.84 -15.78 -15.47
N TYR A 34 17.72 -15.43 -14.19
CA TYR A 34 17.38 -16.39 -13.12
C TYR A 34 15.92 -16.30 -12.68
N HIS A 35 15.10 -15.49 -13.36
CA HIS A 35 13.70 -15.24 -12.99
C HIS A 35 13.54 -14.96 -11.49
N LEU A 36 14.30 -13.96 -11.00
CA LEU A 36 14.22 -13.53 -9.60
C LEU A 36 13.01 -12.60 -9.44
N GLU A 37 11.86 -13.17 -9.10
CA GLU A 37 10.57 -12.48 -9.06
C GLU A 37 9.69 -12.95 -7.88
N PRO A 38 8.71 -12.14 -7.42
CA PRO A 38 8.43 -10.80 -7.92
C PRO A 38 9.49 -9.77 -7.51
N ILE A 39 9.66 -8.69 -8.31
CA ILE A 39 10.44 -7.51 -7.93
C ILE A 39 9.50 -6.42 -7.45
N ASN A 40 9.71 -5.93 -6.24
CA ASN A 40 8.93 -4.85 -5.64
C ASN A 40 9.59 -3.49 -5.92
N ILE A 41 8.89 -2.59 -6.62
CA ILE A 41 9.46 -1.34 -7.16
C ILE A 41 8.77 -0.12 -6.56
N SER A 42 9.56 0.77 -5.93
CA SER A 42 9.13 2.11 -5.54
C SER A 42 9.11 3.02 -6.77
N PHE A 43 7.94 3.19 -7.37
CA PHE A 43 7.75 4.09 -8.52
C PHE A 43 7.73 5.55 -8.09
N HIS A 44 6.84 5.89 -7.18
CA HIS A 44 6.41 7.22 -6.73
C HIS A 44 5.85 8.09 -7.85
N THR A 45 6.47 8.11 -9.03
CA THR A 45 6.01 8.74 -10.26
C THR A 45 6.74 8.15 -11.47
N THR A 46 6.11 8.19 -12.64
CA THR A 46 6.74 7.87 -13.94
C THR A 46 7.35 9.09 -14.61
N ASN A 47 7.19 10.29 -14.05
CA ASN A 47 7.84 11.50 -14.51
C ASN A 47 9.32 11.50 -14.11
N PRO A 48 10.28 11.41 -15.05
CA PRO A 48 11.69 11.27 -14.74
C PRO A 48 12.26 12.44 -13.92
N GLU A 49 11.83 13.67 -14.26
CA GLU A 49 12.32 14.89 -13.60
C GLU A 49 11.77 14.97 -12.18
N LEU A 50 10.47 14.71 -12.00
CA LEU A 50 9.84 14.70 -10.69
C LEU A 50 10.43 13.59 -9.83
N ARG A 51 10.68 12.40 -10.38
CA ARG A 51 11.30 11.29 -9.65
C ARG A 51 12.69 11.64 -9.15
N CYS A 52 13.50 12.34 -9.94
CA CYS A 52 14.80 12.85 -9.50
C CYS A 52 14.69 13.81 -8.31
N LYS A 53 13.67 14.68 -8.30
CA LYS A 53 13.40 15.61 -7.18
C LYS A 53 12.96 14.85 -5.94
N MET A 54 11.98 13.94 -6.06
CA MET A 54 11.42 13.19 -4.93
C MET A 54 12.45 12.30 -4.24
N LEU A 55 13.28 11.60 -5.01
CA LEU A 55 14.33 10.72 -4.49
C LEU A 55 15.65 11.43 -4.19
N HIS A 56 15.72 12.75 -4.44
CA HIS A 56 16.95 13.53 -4.32
C HIS A 56 18.15 12.84 -5.00
N ASN A 57 17.90 12.25 -6.17
CA ASN A 57 18.88 11.46 -6.91
C ASN A 57 18.76 11.73 -8.42
N ARG A 58 19.81 12.32 -8.99
CA ARG A 58 19.86 12.71 -10.41
C ARG A 58 19.70 11.54 -11.40
N PHE A 59 19.93 10.31 -10.96
CA PHE A 59 19.81 9.11 -11.78
C PHE A 59 18.44 8.41 -11.65
N ALA A 60 17.57 8.92 -10.78
CA ALA A 60 16.29 8.25 -10.50
C ALA A 60 15.35 8.22 -11.70
N GLY A 61 15.40 9.23 -12.56
CA GLY A 61 14.65 9.25 -13.82
C GLY A 61 15.12 8.19 -14.82
N GLU A 62 16.44 8.06 -14.99
CA GLU A 62 17.02 7.04 -15.87
C GLU A 62 16.76 5.62 -15.38
N ALA A 63 16.67 5.43 -14.05
CA ALA A 63 16.39 4.12 -13.47
C ALA A 63 15.01 3.56 -13.89
N LEU A 64 14.07 4.38 -14.35
CA LEU A 64 12.80 3.93 -14.90
C LEU A 64 12.97 3.02 -16.13
N LYS A 65 14.02 3.22 -16.93
CA LYS A 65 14.31 2.37 -18.11
C LYS A 65 14.60 0.91 -17.74
N LYS A 66 15.02 0.64 -16.51
CA LYS A 66 15.21 -0.73 -16.02
C LYS A 66 13.89 -1.48 -15.92
N ILE A 67 12.78 -0.77 -15.71
CA ILE A 67 11.44 -1.35 -15.67
C ILE A 67 11.06 -1.88 -17.06
N ASP A 68 11.37 -1.13 -18.12
CA ASP A 68 11.15 -1.59 -19.51
C ASP A 68 11.90 -2.91 -19.76
N ARG A 69 13.15 -3.02 -19.32
CA ARG A 69 13.95 -4.25 -19.45
C ARG A 69 13.39 -5.43 -18.64
N LEU A 70 12.94 -5.17 -17.40
CA LEU A 70 12.30 -6.21 -16.56
C LEU A 70 11.01 -6.71 -17.23
N TYR A 71 10.20 -5.80 -17.78
CA TYR A 71 8.99 -6.13 -18.50
C TYR A 71 9.28 -6.94 -19.77
N GLU A 72 10.24 -6.51 -20.61
CA GLU A 72 10.69 -7.24 -21.79
C GLU A 72 11.25 -8.63 -21.44
N GLY A 73 11.86 -8.76 -20.27
CA GLY A 73 12.33 -10.02 -19.70
C GLY A 73 11.24 -10.90 -19.09
N GLY A 74 9.98 -10.45 -19.07
CA GLY A 74 8.84 -11.19 -18.54
C GLY A 74 8.84 -11.29 -17.01
N ILE A 75 9.53 -10.39 -16.30
CA ILE A 75 9.65 -10.43 -14.84
C ILE A 75 8.38 -9.88 -14.18
N THR A 76 7.84 -10.65 -13.25
CA THR A 76 6.72 -10.23 -12.39
C THR A 76 7.14 -9.10 -11.46
N MET A 77 6.35 -8.04 -11.42
CA MET A 77 6.63 -6.85 -10.63
C MET A 77 5.45 -6.45 -9.76
N ASN A 78 5.73 -5.87 -8.60
CA ASN A 78 4.77 -5.10 -7.80
C ASN A 78 5.27 -3.66 -7.67
N GLY A 79 4.34 -2.72 -7.65
CA GLY A 79 4.64 -1.30 -7.56
C GLY A 79 4.15 -0.66 -6.26
N GLN A 80 4.80 0.44 -5.87
CA GLN A 80 4.34 1.29 -4.78
C GLN A 80 4.48 2.76 -5.19
N ILE A 81 3.45 3.54 -4.88
CA ILE A 81 3.44 5.00 -4.93
C ILE A 81 3.20 5.53 -3.53
N VAL A 82 4.20 6.18 -2.94
CA VAL A 82 3.98 7.03 -1.77
C VAL A 82 3.53 8.39 -2.28
N LEU A 83 2.28 8.73 -2.01
CA LEU A 83 1.64 9.95 -2.52
C LEU A 83 1.92 11.13 -1.59
N CYS A 84 2.38 12.23 -2.17
CA CYS A 84 2.71 13.48 -1.47
C CYS A 84 1.84 14.59 -2.05
N LYS A 85 1.03 15.24 -1.21
CA LYS A 85 0.10 16.30 -1.61
C LYS A 85 0.83 17.45 -2.28
N GLY A 86 0.31 17.88 -3.45
CA GLY A 86 0.89 18.96 -4.26
C GLY A 86 2.21 18.61 -4.94
N VAL A 87 2.61 17.31 -4.94
CA VAL A 87 3.88 16.86 -5.54
C VAL A 87 3.64 15.86 -6.66
N ASN A 88 3.11 14.67 -6.33
CA ASN A 88 2.87 13.59 -7.29
C ASN A 88 1.41 13.10 -7.28
N ASP A 89 0.50 13.88 -6.74
CA ASP A 89 -0.95 13.67 -6.74
C ASP A 89 -1.64 14.23 -8.02
N GLY A 90 -2.96 14.17 -8.06
CA GLY A 90 -3.77 14.70 -9.15
C GLY A 90 -3.34 14.18 -10.53
N GLU A 91 -3.00 15.09 -11.44
CA GLU A 91 -2.61 14.77 -12.83
C GLU A 91 -1.33 13.91 -12.91
N GLU A 92 -0.37 14.08 -12.00
CA GLU A 92 0.85 13.27 -11.96
C GLU A 92 0.56 11.84 -11.50
N LEU A 93 -0.37 11.63 -10.56
CA LEU A 93 -0.85 10.30 -10.20
C LEU A 93 -1.53 9.64 -11.41
N GLU A 94 -2.45 10.35 -12.06
CA GLU A 94 -3.17 9.83 -13.23
C GLU A 94 -2.22 9.48 -14.38
N ARG A 95 -1.22 10.34 -14.63
CA ARG A 95 -0.15 10.08 -15.58
C ARG A 95 0.61 8.80 -15.22
N SER A 96 1.04 8.69 -13.97
CA SER A 96 1.82 7.54 -13.51
C SER A 96 1.04 6.23 -13.65
N ILE A 97 -0.23 6.20 -13.27
CA ILE A 97 -1.08 5.01 -13.42
C ILE A 97 -1.23 4.65 -14.91
N ARG A 98 -1.53 5.63 -15.76
CA ARG A 98 -1.65 5.42 -17.22
C ARG A 98 -0.38 4.84 -17.80
N ASP A 99 0.78 5.38 -17.44
CA ASP A 99 2.06 4.93 -17.97
C ASP A 99 2.42 3.52 -17.46
N MET A 100 2.00 3.16 -16.26
CA MET A 100 2.20 1.82 -15.69
C MET A 100 1.30 0.75 -16.31
N MET A 101 0.15 1.11 -16.88
CA MET A 101 -0.73 0.16 -17.59
C MET A 101 -0.01 -0.59 -18.72
N LYS A 102 1.02 0.00 -19.35
CA LYS A 102 1.79 -0.65 -20.41
C LYS A 102 2.58 -1.89 -19.94
N TYR A 103 2.81 -2.02 -18.63
CA TYR A 103 3.56 -3.14 -18.07
C TYR A 103 2.68 -4.34 -17.65
N LEU A 104 1.37 -4.23 -17.83
CA LEU A 104 0.46 -5.33 -17.60
C LEU A 104 0.67 -6.45 -18.64
N PRO A 105 0.62 -7.75 -18.30
CA PRO A 105 0.29 -8.28 -16.96
C PRO A 105 1.51 -8.46 -16.03
N CYS A 106 2.73 -8.14 -16.43
CA CYS A 106 3.92 -8.35 -15.60
C CYS A 106 3.90 -7.50 -14.32
N LEU A 107 3.36 -6.27 -14.38
CA LEU A 107 3.09 -5.45 -13.20
C LEU A 107 1.75 -5.89 -12.59
N GLN A 108 1.81 -6.83 -11.64
CA GLN A 108 0.60 -7.47 -11.09
C GLN A 108 -0.20 -6.55 -10.19
N SER A 109 0.47 -5.74 -9.38
CA SER A 109 -0.20 -4.84 -8.45
C SER A 109 0.60 -3.58 -8.18
N VAL A 110 -0.10 -2.49 -7.86
CA VAL A 110 0.50 -1.23 -7.41
C VAL A 110 -0.30 -0.70 -6.23
N SER A 111 0.37 -0.44 -5.11
CA SER A 111 -0.23 0.24 -3.97
C SER A 111 -0.01 1.75 -4.05
N VAL A 112 -1.04 2.52 -3.75
CA VAL A 112 -0.98 3.97 -3.55
C VAL A 112 -1.24 4.25 -2.07
N VAL A 113 -0.23 4.74 -1.36
CA VAL A 113 -0.32 5.02 0.08
C VAL A 113 0.00 6.49 0.35
N PRO A 114 -0.63 7.14 1.33
CA PRO A 114 -0.28 8.51 1.67
C PRO A 114 1.09 8.57 2.35
N VAL A 115 1.80 9.67 2.17
CA VAL A 115 3.06 9.90 2.86
C VAL A 115 2.82 10.00 4.37
N GLY A 116 3.57 9.22 5.15
CA GLY A 116 3.56 9.31 6.61
C GLY A 116 4.30 10.56 7.08
N LEU A 117 3.59 11.45 7.78
CA LEU A 117 4.19 12.65 8.36
C LEU A 117 4.47 12.44 9.86
N THR A 118 5.73 12.55 10.23
CA THR A 118 6.16 12.46 11.64
C THR A 118 6.51 13.83 12.20
N LYS A 119 6.58 13.93 13.52
CA LYS A 119 7.03 15.16 14.20
C LYS A 119 8.53 15.48 14.00
N TYR A 120 9.31 14.52 13.49
CA TYR A 120 10.76 14.66 13.28
C TYR A 120 11.09 15.08 11.85
N ARG A 121 10.53 16.22 11.40
CA ARG A 121 10.68 16.67 10.01
C ARG A 121 11.48 17.99 9.89
N GLU A 122 12.17 18.42 10.92
CA GLU A 122 13.00 19.60 10.87
C GLU A 122 14.09 19.49 9.79
N GLY A 123 14.18 20.48 8.91
CA GLY A 123 15.12 20.49 7.78
C GLY A 123 14.74 19.59 6.59
N LEU A 124 13.64 18.88 6.64
CA LEU A 124 13.13 18.09 5.50
C LEU A 124 12.20 18.93 4.61
N TYR A 125 12.00 18.48 3.38
CA TYR A 125 11.07 19.10 2.44
C TYR A 125 9.67 19.23 3.09
N PRO A 126 9.05 20.42 3.04
CA PRO A 126 7.75 20.64 3.65
C PRO A 126 6.67 19.88 2.86
N LEU A 127 5.97 18.98 3.55
CA LEU A 127 4.84 18.22 3.01
C LEU A 127 3.59 18.51 3.84
N GLU A 128 2.43 18.47 3.20
CA GLU A 128 1.14 18.65 3.82
C GLU A 128 0.39 17.33 3.93
N SER A 129 -0.43 17.19 4.97
CA SER A 129 -1.36 16.06 5.10
C SER A 129 -2.51 16.21 4.11
N PHE A 130 -3.01 15.08 3.64
CA PHE A 130 -4.22 15.05 2.84
C PHE A 130 -5.45 15.30 3.71
N THR A 131 -6.43 16.00 3.16
CA THR A 131 -7.76 16.17 3.76
C THR A 131 -8.71 15.05 3.31
N LYS A 132 -9.91 15.03 3.87
CA LYS A 132 -10.98 14.12 3.47
C LYS A 132 -11.35 14.30 1.99
N GLU A 133 -11.42 15.55 1.54
CA GLU A 133 -11.74 15.89 0.15
C GLU A 133 -10.65 15.42 -0.81
N ASP A 134 -9.39 15.65 -0.46
CA ASP A 134 -8.23 15.14 -1.22
C ASP A 134 -8.28 13.61 -1.32
N ALA A 135 -8.61 12.92 -0.23
CA ALA A 135 -8.69 11.45 -0.22
C ALA A 135 -9.78 10.93 -1.17
N LYS A 136 -10.93 11.60 -1.24
CA LYS A 136 -12.00 11.26 -2.19
C LYS A 136 -11.56 11.44 -3.64
N GLU A 137 -10.79 12.49 -3.93
CA GLU A 137 -10.24 12.70 -5.28
C GLU A 137 -9.26 11.59 -5.65
N VAL A 138 -8.35 11.21 -4.73
CA VAL A 138 -7.41 10.10 -4.93
C VAL A 138 -8.16 8.79 -5.18
N LEU A 139 -9.18 8.46 -4.35
CA LEU A 139 -10.01 7.28 -4.53
C LEU A 139 -10.74 7.28 -5.89
N SER A 140 -11.28 8.43 -6.30
CA SER A 140 -11.93 8.56 -7.61
C SER A 140 -10.98 8.24 -8.77
N ILE A 141 -9.74 8.75 -8.73
CA ILE A 141 -8.71 8.43 -9.73
C ILE A 141 -8.41 6.93 -9.73
N ILE A 142 -8.14 6.35 -8.57
CA ILE A 142 -7.79 4.93 -8.44
C ILE A 142 -8.94 4.04 -8.94
N HIS A 143 -10.19 4.30 -8.51
CA HIS A 143 -11.36 3.51 -8.92
C HIS A 143 -11.61 3.56 -10.43
N LYS A 144 -11.41 4.73 -11.05
CA LYS A 144 -11.49 4.90 -12.51
C LYS A 144 -10.52 3.96 -13.23
N TRP A 145 -9.26 3.90 -12.76
CA TRP A 145 -8.22 3.08 -13.37
C TRP A 145 -8.36 1.59 -13.02
N GLN A 146 -8.82 1.26 -11.82
CA GLN A 146 -9.20 -0.10 -11.45
C GLN A 146 -10.26 -0.65 -12.41
N LYS A 147 -11.33 0.12 -12.63
CA LYS A 147 -12.38 -0.29 -13.57
C LYS A 147 -11.82 -0.53 -14.96
N LYS A 148 -10.99 0.38 -15.47
CA LYS A 148 -10.39 0.24 -16.79
C LYS A 148 -9.51 -1.00 -16.88
N ALA A 149 -8.66 -1.25 -15.90
CA ALA A 149 -7.79 -2.43 -15.87
C ALA A 149 -8.62 -3.72 -15.79
N TYR A 150 -9.65 -3.73 -14.96
CA TYR A 150 -10.54 -4.89 -14.84
C TYR A 150 -11.27 -5.20 -16.15
N ASP A 151 -11.79 -4.18 -16.84
CA ASP A 151 -12.47 -4.32 -18.12
C ASP A 151 -11.53 -4.86 -19.23
N GLU A 152 -10.21 -4.52 -19.18
CA GLU A 152 -9.23 -4.91 -20.20
C GLU A 152 -8.47 -6.21 -19.86
N TYR A 153 -8.20 -6.46 -18.58
CA TYR A 153 -7.29 -7.53 -18.12
C TYR A 153 -7.91 -8.49 -17.10
N GLY A 154 -9.08 -8.18 -16.53
CA GLY A 154 -9.79 -9.04 -15.58
C GLY A 154 -9.27 -8.93 -14.13
N TYR A 155 -8.45 -7.93 -13.78
CA TYR A 155 -8.00 -7.63 -12.42
C TYR A 155 -7.75 -6.13 -12.23
N HIS A 156 -7.69 -5.66 -10.96
CA HIS A 156 -7.73 -4.23 -10.64
C HIS A 156 -6.37 -3.54 -10.67
N PHE A 157 -5.29 -4.25 -10.61
CA PHE A 157 -3.86 -3.90 -10.59
C PHE A 157 -3.42 -2.72 -9.71
N ILE A 158 -4.22 -1.63 -9.58
CA ILE A 158 -3.89 -0.45 -8.78
C ILE A 158 -4.81 -0.38 -7.55
N HIS A 159 -4.24 -0.22 -6.37
CA HIS A 159 -5.00 -0.29 -5.12
C HIS A 159 -4.69 0.89 -4.20
N ALA A 160 -5.74 1.46 -3.62
CA ALA A 160 -5.61 2.44 -2.55
C ALA A 160 -5.32 1.74 -1.21
N GLY A 161 -4.38 2.25 -0.44
CA GLY A 161 -4.21 1.83 0.95
C GLY A 161 -5.46 2.13 1.79
N ASP A 162 -5.70 1.32 2.82
CA ASP A 162 -6.87 1.44 3.70
C ASP A 162 -7.01 2.83 4.33
N GLU A 163 -5.89 3.50 4.53
CA GLU A 163 -5.85 4.86 5.09
C GLU A 163 -6.63 5.87 4.24
N TRP A 164 -6.67 5.70 2.91
CA TRP A 164 -7.46 6.57 2.03
C TRP A 164 -8.95 6.46 2.29
N TYR A 165 -9.48 5.24 2.48
CA TYR A 165 -10.89 5.01 2.78
C TYR A 165 -11.26 5.54 4.16
N ILE A 166 -10.36 5.35 5.17
CA ILE A 166 -10.56 5.89 6.51
C ILE A 166 -10.59 7.42 6.47
N LEU A 167 -9.66 8.05 5.75
CA LEU A 167 -9.56 9.50 5.63
C LEU A 167 -10.75 10.10 4.86
N ALA A 168 -11.20 9.42 3.81
CA ALA A 168 -12.39 9.81 3.03
C ALA A 168 -13.71 9.57 3.76
N GLU A 169 -13.69 8.81 4.87
CA GLU A 169 -14.88 8.27 5.55
C GLU A 169 -15.77 7.44 4.60
N GLU A 170 -15.11 6.65 3.75
CA GLU A 170 -15.75 5.70 2.84
C GLU A 170 -15.62 4.26 3.34
N GLU A 171 -16.55 3.40 2.92
CA GLU A 171 -16.48 1.98 3.25
C GLU A 171 -15.33 1.29 2.51
N MET A 172 -14.70 0.29 3.19
CA MET A 172 -13.70 -0.56 2.53
C MET A 172 -14.34 -1.34 1.38
N PRO A 173 -13.65 -1.45 0.24
CA PRO A 173 -14.13 -2.30 -0.86
C PRO A 173 -14.39 -3.74 -0.43
N GLU A 174 -15.23 -4.44 -1.19
CA GLU A 174 -15.41 -5.88 -1.01
C GLU A 174 -14.14 -6.65 -1.41
N GLU A 175 -14.02 -7.87 -0.89
CA GLU A 175 -12.83 -8.71 -1.00
C GLU A 175 -12.34 -8.91 -2.43
N GLU A 176 -13.28 -9.10 -3.37
CA GLU A 176 -12.99 -9.35 -4.78
C GLU A 176 -12.19 -8.23 -5.45
N ARG A 177 -12.24 -7.02 -4.88
CA ARG A 177 -11.52 -5.87 -5.43
C ARG A 177 -10.04 -5.81 -5.04
N TYR A 178 -9.59 -6.70 -4.19
CA TYR A 178 -8.19 -6.74 -3.74
C TYR A 178 -7.33 -7.76 -4.50
N ASP A 179 -7.91 -8.51 -5.46
CA ASP A 179 -7.21 -9.49 -6.32
C ASP A 179 -6.31 -10.46 -5.53
N GLY A 180 -6.80 -10.93 -4.35
CA GLY A 180 -6.07 -11.85 -3.48
C GLY A 180 -5.07 -11.17 -2.54
N TYR A 181 -5.22 -9.87 -2.28
CA TYR A 181 -4.45 -9.13 -1.26
C TYR A 181 -2.93 -9.06 -1.51
N LEU A 182 -2.50 -8.91 -2.77
CA LEU A 182 -1.09 -8.84 -3.16
C LEU A 182 -0.29 -7.70 -2.50
N GLN A 183 -0.97 -6.69 -1.95
CA GLN A 183 -0.36 -5.52 -1.34
C GLN A 183 -0.68 -5.38 0.17
N LEU A 184 -1.01 -6.50 0.83
CA LEU A 184 -1.45 -6.50 2.24
C LEU A 184 -0.43 -5.81 3.16
N GLU A 185 0.86 -6.10 2.99
CA GLU A 185 1.95 -5.51 3.79
C GLU A 185 2.10 -3.99 3.60
N ASN A 186 1.56 -3.44 2.51
CA ASN A 186 1.48 -2.00 2.27
C ASN A 186 0.19 -1.36 2.82
N GLY A 187 -0.57 -2.09 3.64
CA GLY A 187 -1.82 -1.59 4.21
C GLY A 187 -2.97 -1.51 3.20
N VAL A 188 -3.00 -2.42 2.22
CA VAL A 188 -4.08 -2.55 1.24
C VAL A 188 -4.94 -3.75 1.57
N GLY A 189 -6.17 -3.51 2.01
CA GLY A 189 -7.14 -4.55 2.31
C GLY A 189 -6.98 -5.22 3.68
N MET A 190 -6.06 -4.77 4.54
CA MET A 190 -5.90 -5.31 5.90
C MET A 190 -7.18 -5.18 6.72
N MET A 191 -7.87 -4.04 6.61
CA MET A 191 -9.11 -3.79 7.34
C MET A 191 -10.25 -4.69 6.84
N ARG A 192 -10.37 -4.91 5.53
CA ARG A 192 -11.38 -5.82 4.96
C ARG A 192 -11.09 -7.25 5.35
N LEU A 193 -9.85 -7.71 5.20
CA LEU A 193 -9.45 -9.06 5.60
C LEU A 193 -9.76 -9.33 7.07
N LEU A 194 -9.35 -8.42 7.96
CA LEU A 194 -9.67 -8.52 9.39
C LEU A 194 -11.18 -8.57 9.65
N GLN A 195 -11.98 -7.79 8.92
CA GLN A 195 -13.45 -7.81 9.07
C GLN A 195 -14.04 -9.17 8.66
N ASN A 196 -13.57 -9.73 7.55
CA ASN A 196 -14.05 -11.00 7.03
C ASN A 196 -13.67 -12.15 7.98
N GLU A 197 -12.39 -12.25 8.35
CA GLU A 197 -11.90 -13.26 9.30
C GLU A 197 -12.63 -13.16 10.66
N PHE A 198 -12.80 -11.94 11.17
CA PHE A 198 -13.55 -11.74 12.40
C PHE A 198 -15.02 -12.20 12.28
N ALA A 199 -15.67 -11.89 11.16
CA ALA A 199 -17.06 -12.27 10.96
C ALA A 199 -17.22 -13.79 10.87
N GLU A 200 -16.31 -14.47 10.19
CA GLU A 200 -16.29 -15.93 10.07
C GLU A 200 -16.09 -16.59 11.44
N GLU A 201 -15.03 -16.22 12.15
CA GLU A 201 -14.73 -16.76 13.48
C GLU A 201 -15.87 -16.43 14.47
N TYR A 202 -16.35 -15.18 14.48
CA TYR A 202 -17.41 -14.76 15.37
C TYR A 202 -18.71 -15.53 15.16
N ALA A 203 -19.03 -15.93 13.92
CA ALA A 203 -20.20 -16.73 13.63
C ALA A 203 -20.18 -18.10 14.34
N GLY A 204 -19.01 -18.71 14.45
CA GLY A 204 -18.80 -20.02 15.11
C GLY A 204 -18.74 -19.97 16.65
N LEU A 205 -18.63 -18.78 17.26
CA LEU A 205 -18.53 -18.66 18.71
C LEU A 205 -19.89 -18.82 19.39
N GLU A 206 -19.99 -19.72 20.39
CA GLU A 206 -21.20 -19.89 21.19
C GLU A 206 -21.32 -18.87 22.34
N GLY A 207 -20.18 -18.33 22.78
CA GLY A 207 -20.12 -17.47 23.95
C GLY A 207 -20.14 -18.26 25.25
N ASP A 208 -19.81 -17.61 26.36
CA ASP A 208 -19.93 -18.16 27.72
C ASP A 208 -20.12 -17.00 28.72
N ASP A 209 -20.29 -17.35 29.99
CA ASP A 209 -20.45 -16.43 31.12
C ASP A 209 -19.24 -16.39 32.05
N THR A 210 -18.07 -16.82 31.58
CA THR A 210 -16.82 -16.74 32.33
C THR A 210 -16.38 -15.28 32.48
N GLU A 211 -15.99 -14.88 33.68
CA GLU A 211 -15.45 -13.54 33.90
C GLU A 211 -14.07 -13.40 33.25
N ARG A 212 -13.95 -12.37 32.39
CA ARG A 212 -12.68 -11.99 31.75
C ARG A 212 -12.56 -10.49 31.69
N GLU A 213 -11.34 -10.00 31.83
CA GLU A 213 -11.01 -8.61 31.62
C GLU A 213 -9.82 -8.57 30.63
N VAL A 214 -10.01 -7.95 29.47
CA VAL A 214 -9.05 -7.93 28.38
C VAL A 214 -8.73 -6.49 28.01
N SER A 215 -7.47 -6.16 27.82
CA SER A 215 -7.01 -4.87 27.33
C SER A 215 -6.38 -5.02 25.94
N ILE A 216 -6.83 -4.21 24.98
CA ILE A 216 -6.34 -4.18 23.61
C ILE A 216 -5.77 -2.80 23.34
N ALA A 217 -4.51 -2.71 22.92
CA ALA A 217 -3.89 -1.49 22.42
C ALA A 217 -3.83 -1.52 20.92
N THR A 218 -4.27 -0.43 20.24
CA THR A 218 -4.28 -0.32 18.79
C THR A 218 -3.95 1.09 18.33
N GLY A 219 -3.52 1.26 17.07
CA GLY A 219 -3.35 2.57 16.45
C GLY A 219 -4.68 3.29 16.26
N VAL A 220 -4.64 4.62 16.21
CA VAL A 220 -5.86 5.46 16.12
C VAL A 220 -6.70 5.16 14.87
N LEU A 221 -6.10 4.73 13.76
CA LEU A 221 -6.81 4.41 12.52
C LEU A 221 -7.68 3.16 12.67
N ALA A 222 -7.16 2.11 13.27
CA ALA A 222 -7.90 0.86 13.49
C ALA A 222 -8.83 0.92 14.72
N TYR A 223 -8.66 1.89 15.61
CA TYR A 223 -9.40 2.00 16.86
C TYR A 223 -10.93 1.87 16.72
N PRO A 224 -11.60 2.56 15.77
CA PRO A 224 -13.06 2.45 15.64
C PRO A 224 -13.52 1.04 15.26
N LEU A 225 -12.76 0.34 14.40
CA LEU A 225 -13.06 -1.04 14.00
C LEU A 225 -12.87 -2.01 15.18
N ILE A 226 -11.75 -1.89 15.88
CA ILE A 226 -11.46 -2.76 17.04
C ILE A 226 -12.50 -2.56 18.15
N CYS A 227 -12.98 -1.33 18.39
CA CYS A 227 -14.09 -1.08 19.31
C CYS A 227 -15.39 -1.77 18.89
N LYS A 228 -15.73 -1.76 17.59
CA LYS A 228 -16.91 -2.48 17.07
C LYS A 228 -16.79 -3.99 17.31
N MET A 229 -15.62 -4.56 17.03
CA MET A 229 -15.35 -5.98 17.25
C MET A 229 -15.41 -6.35 18.74
N ALA A 230 -14.78 -5.56 19.61
CA ALA A 230 -14.84 -5.74 21.06
C ALA A 230 -16.29 -5.73 21.56
N SER A 231 -17.08 -4.76 21.14
CA SER A 231 -18.50 -4.67 21.51
C SER A 231 -19.34 -5.85 20.99
N ALA A 232 -18.98 -6.43 19.85
CA ALA A 232 -19.63 -7.63 19.36
C ALA A 232 -19.29 -8.84 20.22
N ILE A 233 -18.02 -9.01 20.61
CA ILE A 233 -17.58 -10.08 21.50
C ILE A 233 -18.28 -10.00 22.85
N GLU A 234 -18.36 -8.82 23.47
CA GLU A 234 -19.01 -8.62 24.77
C GLU A 234 -20.51 -9.00 24.77
N LYS A 235 -21.17 -8.94 23.60
CA LYS A 235 -22.58 -9.38 23.46
C LYS A 235 -22.73 -10.90 23.58
N LYS A 236 -21.72 -11.67 23.13
CA LYS A 236 -21.73 -13.15 23.26
C LYS A 236 -21.14 -13.61 24.60
N TYR A 237 -20.19 -12.89 25.12
CA TYR A 237 -19.47 -13.18 26.39
C TYR A 237 -19.86 -12.16 27.45
N THR A 238 -21.02 -12.37 28.06
CA THR A 238 -21.73 -11.36 28.86
C THR A 238 -20.99 -10.90 30.15
N LYS A 239 -20.01 -11.69 30.62
CA LYS A 239 -19.16 -11.33 31.78
C LYS A 239 -17.74 -10.95 31.34
N THR A 240 -17.48 -10.81 30.05
CA THR A 240 -16.21 -10.33 29.53
C THR A 240 -16.26 -8.81 29.37
N LYS A 241 -15.20 -8.13 29.82
CA LYS A 241 -14.98 -6.70 29.60
C LYS A 241 -13.75 -6.51 28.72
N ILE A 242 -13.89 -5.73 27.65
CA ILE A 242 -12.79 -5.43 26.72
C ILE A 242 -12.52 -3.93 26.71
N HIS A 243 -11.33 -3.55 27.17
CA HIS A 243 -10.86 -2.18 27.16
C HIS A 243 -10.01 -1.94 25.92
N VAL A 244 -10.43 -1.07 25.02
CA VAL A 244 -9.68 -0.72 23.82
C VAL A 244 -9.01 0.63 24.00
N TYR A 245 -7.69 0.68 23.79
CA TYR A 245 -6.87 1.88 23.94
C TYR A 245 -6.29 2.30 22.60
N GLY A 246 -6.62 3.51 22.14
CA GLY A 246 -6.03 4.13 20.94
C GLY A 246 -4.69 4.78 21.27
N ILE A 247 -3.62 4.27 20.69
CA ILE A 247 -2.26 4.79 20.88
C ILE A 247 -1.99 5.89 19.85
N ARG A 248 -1.60 7.06 20.36
CA ARG A 248 -1.15 8.20 19.51
C ARG A 248 0.37 8.27 19.55
N ASN A 249 0.97 8.43 18.37
CA ASN A 249 2.41 8.70 18.20
C ASN A 249 2.75 10.16 18.44
#